data_33a79f1ba04053857fbc5187d49e2c15
#
_entry.id   33a79f1ba04053857fbc5187d49e2c15
#
_cell.length_a   1.000
_cell.length_b   1.000
_cell.length_c   1.000
_cell.angle_alpha   90.00
_cell.angle_beta   90.00
_cell.angle_gamma   90.00
#
_symmetry.space_group_name_H-M   'P 1'
#
loop_
_entity.id
_entity.type
_entity.pdbx_description
1 polymer ?
#
loop_
_entity_poly.entity_id
_entity_poly.type
_entity_poly.pdbx_seq_one_letter_code
_entity_poly.pdbx_strand_id
1 'polypeptide(L)'
;MAGRRKENDREELKLRVVETASKSFMTLGIKAVHMDDIASSLSISKRTLYELFGDKEELLLEVFRFYRHCMNEYMQGIASSANNVLEVILTFYERKFNELCSVNPLFFRDLRKYSKVLDYIHDDRRRGDADALAYFQKGVEQGIFRSDINFQIINQAMAMQMDLLIYSDITDHYPLAEIYSEITILHMRGITTEKGYRMVDDFLKNIREKHTR
;
A
#
# COMPACT_ATOMS: atom_id res chain seq x y z
N MET A 1 7.17 37.57 7.32
CA MET A 1 5.82 37.00 7.02
C MET A 1 5.67 36.54 5.56
N ALA A 2 6.13 37.27 4.56
CA ALA A 2 6.01 36.89 3.13
C ALA A 2 6.77 35.61 2.72
N GLY A 3 7.92 35.33 3.29
CA GLY A 3 8.69 34.10 3.01
C GLY A 3 7.98 32.83 3.47
N ARG A 4 7.43 32.83 4.68
CA ARG A 4 6.69 31.69 5.26
C ARG A 4 5.40 31.37 4.50
N ARG A 5 4.74 32.38 3.92
CA ARG A 5 3.54 32.20 3.09
C ARG A 5 3.89 31.56 1.74
N LYS A 6 4.98 32.00 1.09
CA LYS A 6 5.45 31.38 -0.17
C LYS A 6 5.91 29.93 0.01
N GLU A 7 6.49 29.59 1.16
CA GLU A 7 6.90 28.23 1.48
C GLU A 7 5.67 27.34 1.70
N ASN A 8 4.67 27.79 2.45
CA ASN A 8 3.39 27.08 2.61
C ASN A 8 2.68 26.86 1.26
N ASP A 9 2.59 27.88 0.42
CA ASP A 9 1.95 27.80 -0.91
C ASP A 9 2.69 26.76 -1.79
N ARG A 10 4.01 26.65 -1.65
CA ARG A 10 4.82 25.67 -2.38
C ARG A 10 4.59 24.23 -1.89
N GLU A 11 4.54 24.02 -0.57
CA GLU A 11 4.28 22.70 -0.01
C GLU A 11 2.84 22.23 -0.31
N GLU A 12 1.87 23.12 -0.26
CA GLU A 12 0.49 22.81 -0.68
C GLU A 12 0.43 22.42 -2.16
N LEU A 13 1.15 23.14 -3.02
CA LEU A 13 1.22 22.78 -4.45
C LEU A 13 1.89 21.42 -4.66
N LYS A 14 2.99 21.11 -3.93
CA LYS A 14 3.64 19.80 -4.00
C LYS A 14 2.66 18.68 -3.64
N LEU A 15 1.91 18.83 -2.55
CA LEU A 15 0.92 17.85 -2.12
C LEU A 15 -0.12 17.60 -3.20
N ARG A 16 -0.69 18.66 -3.79
CA ARG A 16 -1.67 18.54 -4.87
C ARG A 16 -1.09 17.84 -6.11
N VAL A 17 0.18 18.08 -6.43
CA VAL A 17 0.86 17.40 -7.54
C VAL A 17 1.01 15.90 -7.22
N VAL A 18 1.45 15.55 -6.02
CA VAL A 18 1.63 14.15 -5.57
C VAL A 18 0.29 13.39 -5.59
N GLU A 19 -0.78 13.98 -5.09
CA GLU A 19 -2.11 13.38 -5.09
C GLU A 19 -2.64 13.15 -6.51
N THR A 20 -2.49 14.15 -7.39
CA THR A 20 -2.91 14.05 -8.79
C THR A 20 -2.09 13.01 -9.53
N ALA A 21 -0.78 12.99 -9.36
CA ALA A 21 0.12 12.00 -9.94
C ALA A 21 -0.21 10.58 -9.45
N SER A 22 -0.42 10.41 -8.13
CA SER A 22 -0.81 9.14 -7.53
C SER A 22 -2.05 8.55 -8.19
N LYS A 23 -3.12 9.34 -8.29
CA LYS A 23 -4.36 8.94 -8.93
C LYS A 23 -4.15 8.56 -10.40
N SER A 24 -3.41 9.38 -11.14
CA SER A 24 -3.17 9.16 -12.57
C SER A 24 -2.33 7.90 -12.81
N PHE A 25 -1.24 7.70 -12.04
CA PHE A 25 -0.39 6.52 -12.14
C PHE A 25 -1.14 5.23 -11.81
N MET A 26 -1.96 5.24 -10.75
CA MET A 26 -2.74 4.07 -10.36
C MET A 26 -3.81 3.70 -11.39
N THR A 27 -4.45 4.69 -12.03
CA THR A 27 -5.56 4.43 -12.96
C THR A 27 -5.11 4.14 -14.39
N LEU A 28 -4.03 4.77 -14.86
CA LEU A 28 -3.59 4.70 -16.26
C LEU A 28 -2.31 3.86 -16.45
N GLY A 29 -1.60 3.55 -15.38
CA GLY A 29 -0.24 3.02 -15.41
C GLY A 29 0.80 4.14 -15.45
N ILE A 30 2.01 3.86 -14.96
CA ILE A 30 3.04 4.90 -14.81
C ILE A 30 3.54 5.36 -16.19
N LYS A 31 3.73 4.43 -17.13
CA LYS A 31 4.27 4.76 -18.47
C LYS A 31 3.36 5.69 -19.24
N ALA A 32 2.05 5.51 -19.17
CA ALA A 32 1.06 6.25 -19.93
C ALA A 32 0.92 7.72 -19.49
N VAL A 33 1.25 8.05 -18.25
CA VAL A 33 1.13 9.40 -17.70
C VAL A 33 2.40 10.19 -17.96
N HIS A 34 2.31 11.35 -18.59
CA HIS A 34 3.44 12.27 -18.80
C HIS A 34 3.43 13.42 -17.78
N MET A 35 4.61 13.99 -17.50
CA MET A 35 4.74 15.17 -16.62
C MET A 35 3.87 16.33 -17.11
N ASP A 36 3.74 16.47 -18.44
CA ASP A 36 2.91 17.49 -19.07
C ASP A 36 1.42 17.34 -18.77
N ASP A 37 0.93 16.10 -18.68
CA ASP A 37 -0.46 15.81 -18.37
C ASP A 37 -0.80 16.25 -16.95
N ILE A 38 0.14 15.98 -16.02
CA ILE A 38 0.02 16.40 -14.62
C ILE A 38 0.03 17.92 -14.49
N ALA A 39 0.98 18.60 -15.16
CA ALA A 39 1.05 20.06 -15.15
C ALA A 39 -0.23 20.70 -15.70
N SER A 40 -0.75 20.17 -16.81
CA SER A 40 -1.97 20.64 -17.45
C SER A 40 -3.20 20.45 -16.57
N SER A 41 -3.34 19.28 -15.92
CA SER A 41 -4.47 18.99 -15.03
C SER A 41 -4.55 19.91 -13.82
N LEU A 42 -3.41 20.45 -13.38
CA LEU A 42 -3.30 21.39 -12.25
C LEU A 42 -3.23 22.86 -12.67
N SER A 43 -3.28 23.12 -13.98
CA SER A 43 -3.14 24.48 -14.55
C SER A 43 -1.84 25.18 -14.11
N ILE A 44 -0.74 24.41 -14.00
CA ILE A 44 0.60 24.92 -13.71
C ILE A 44 1.52 24.80 -14.94
N SER A 45 2.59 25.61 -14.97
CA SER A 45 3.57 25.48 -16.05
C SER A 45 4.41 24.20 -15.89
N LYS A 46 4.86 23.63 -17.03
CA LYS A 46 5.86 22.54 -17.03
C LYS A 46 7.08 22.90 -16.20
N ARG A 47 7.58 24.14 -16.35
CA ARG A 47 8.73 24.65 -15.61
C ARG A 47 8.48 24.54 -14.09
N THR A 48 7.32 24.96 -13.61
CA THR A 48 6.95 24.88 -12.19
C THR A 48 6.97 23.43 -11.72
N LEU A 49 6.43 22.48 -12.49
CA LEU A 49 6.42 21.06 -12.13
C LEU A 49 7.85 20.50 -12.04
N TYR A 50 8.72 20.81 -13.04
CA TYR A 50 10.12 20.35 -13.00
C TYR A 50 10.99 21.06 -11.96
N GLU A 51 10.61 22.27 -11.50
CA GLU A 51 11.23 22.93 -10.35
C GLU A 51 10.81 22.31 -9.00
N LEU A 52 9.66 21.63 -8.94
CA LEU A 52 9.19 20.89 -7.77
C LEU A 52 9.75 19.48 -7.71
N PHE A 53 9.79 18.80 -8.86
CA PHE A 53 10.24 17.40 -9.01
C PHE A 53 11.10 17.33 -10.27
N GLY A 54 12.39 17.06 -10.11
CA GLY A 54 13.37 17.08 -11.21
C GLY A 54 12.99 16.19 -12.39
N ASP A 55 12.39 15.03 -12.12
CA ASP A 55 11.91 14.10 -13.12
C ASP A 55 10.69 13.29 -12.64
N LYS A 56 10.20 12.40 -13.50
CA LYS A 56 9.05 11.53 -13.20
C LYS A 56 9.36 10.48 -12.12
N GLU A 57 10.60 10.01 -12.03
CA GLU A 57 10.99 9.04 -11.01
C GLU A 57 11.01 9.69 -9.62
N GLU A 58 11.49 10.94 -9.53
CA GLU A 58 11.41 11.70 -8.27
C GLU A 58 9.98 11.97 -7.84
N LEU A 59 9.10 12.35 -8.77
CA LEU A 59 7.68 12.51 -8.47
C LEU A 59 7.05 11.18 -8.02
N LEU A 60 7.36 10.08 -8.70
CA LEU A 60 6.86 8.76 -8.33
C LEU A 60 7.38 8.34 -6.94
N LEU A 61 8.64 8.63 -6.61
CA LEU A 61 9.20 8.38 -5.29
C LEU A 61 8.44 9.15 -4.20
N GLU A 62 8.10 10.42 -4.44
CA GLU A 62 7.29 11.21 -3.51
C GLU A 62 5.86 10.67 -3.37
N VAL A 63 5.27 10.12 -4.44
CA VAL A 63 3.98 9.42 -4.36
C VAL A 63 4.07 8.22 -3.41
N PHE A 64 5.14 7.43 -3.46
CA PHE A 64 5.33 6.30 -2.54
C PHE A 64 5.56 6.74 -1.09
N ARG A 65 6.32 7.82 -0.87
CA ARG A 65 6.53 8.41 0.46
C ARG A 65 5.23 8.91 1.06
N PHE A 66 4.45 9.63 0.28
CA PHE A 66 3.14 10.14 0.68
C PHE A 66 2.17 8.99 1.01
N TYR A 67 2.10 7.99 0.12
CA TYR A 67 1.28 6.80 0.36
C TYR A 67 1.67 6.10 1.68
N ARG A 68 2.98 5.95 1.93
CA ARG A 68 3.48 5.36 3.18
C ARG A 68 3.08 6.17 4.42
N HIS A 69 3.19 7.49 4.33
CA HIS A 69 2.78 8.39 5.41
C HIS A 69 1.28 8.22 5.73
N CYS A 70 0.42 8.34 4.74
CA CYS A 70 -1.02 8.15 4.90
C CYS A 70 -1.39 6.75 5.43
N MET A 71 -0.65 5.72 5.02
CA MET A 71 -0.87 4.35 5.48
C MET A 71 -0.47 4.18 6.95
N ASN A 72 0.64 4.78 7.38
CA ASN A 72 1.06 4.75 8.78
C ASN A 72 0.04 5.46 9.68
N GLU A 73 -0.46 6.63 9.30
CA GLU A 73 -1.50 7.34 10.05
C GLU A 73 -2.78 6.51 10.15
N TYR A 74 -3.19 5.89 9.03
CA TYR A 74 -4.35 5.02 9.00
C TYR A 74 -4.19 3.82 9.95
N MET A 75 -3.04 3.14 9.90
CA MET A 75 -2.76 2.00 10.77
C MET A 75 -2.73 2.37 12.25
N GLN A 76 -2.14 3.52 12.61
CA GLN A 76 -2.18 4.03 13.97
C GLN A 76 -3.60 4.33 14.44
N GLY A 77 -4.43 4.92 13.57
CA GLY A 77 -5.84 5.17 13.85
C GLY A 77 -6.62 3.88 14.14
N ILE A 78 -6.46 2.85 13.32
CA ILE A 78 -7.11 1.54 13.55
C ILE A 78 -6.58 0.89 14.83
N ALA A 79 -5.26 0.86 15.02
CA ALA A 79 -4.65 0.20 16.17
C ALA A 79 -5.09 0.81 17.51
N SER A 80 -5.45 2.09 17.53
CA SER A 80 -5.95 2.78 18.74
C SER A 80 -7.37 2.36 19.14
N SER A 81 -8.18 1.88 18.19
CA SER A 81 -9.60 1.54 18.39
C SER A 81 -9.89 0.03 18.33
N ALA A 82 -8.96 -0.77 17.80
CA ALA A 82 -9.15 -2.20 17.63
C ALA A 82 -9.05 -2.98 18.95
N ASN A 83 -9.89 -4.00 19.11
CA ASN A 83 -9.89 -4.87 20.30
C ASN A 83 -8.74 -5.88 20.30
N ASN A 84 -8.19 -6.21 19.14
CA ASN A 84 -7.13 -7.20 19.00
C ASN A 84 -6.32 -6.99 17.70
N VAL A 85 -5.20 -7.69 17.58
CA VAL A 85 -4.30 -7.53 16.42
C VAL A 85 -4.93 -7.99 15.09
N LEU A 86 -5.78 -9.03 15.13
CA LEU A 86 -6.37 -9.57 13.91
C LEU A 86 -7.39 -8.60 13.30
N GLU A 87 -8.16 -7.89 14.14
CA GLU A 87 -9.08 -6.84 13.68
C GLU A 87 -8.36 -5.74 12.90
N VAL A 88 -7.18 -5.31 13.35
CA VAL A 88 -6.35 -4.34 12.61
C VAL A 88 -5.93 -4.89 11.26
N ILE A 89 -5.42 -6.13 11.22
CA ILE A 89 -4.97 -6.79 9.98
C ILE A 89 -6.13 -6.94 8.98
N LEU A 90 -7.30 -7.36 9.45
CA LEU A 90 -8.48 -7.56 8.59
C LEU A 90 -9.05 -6.23 8.08
N THR A 91 -9.04 -5.18 8.89
CA THR A 91 -9.45 -3.84 8.45
C THR A 91 -8.48 -3.29 7.39
N PHE A 92 -7.17 -3.50 7.59
CA PHE A 92 -6.16 -3.16 6.59
C PHE A 92 -6.35 -3.97 5.29
N TYR A 93 -6.64 -5.27 5.41
CA TYR A 93 -6.93 -6.14 4.28
C TYR A 93 -8.11 -5.62 3.45
N GLU A 94 -9.24 -5.28 4.07
CA GLU A 94 -10.43 -4.75 3.38
C GLU A 94 -10.10 -3.47 2.61
N ARG A 95 -9.40 -2.53 3.24
CA ARG A 95 -8.93 -1.31 2.57
C ARG A 95 -8.05 -1.62 1.37
N LYS A 96 -7.05 -2.49 1.55
CA LYS A 96 -6.09 -2.82 0.49
C LYS A 96 -6.76 -3.55 -0.68
N PHE A 97 -7.68 -4.45 -0.39
CA PHE A 97 -8.49 -5.12 -1.40
C PHE A 97 -9.28 -4.11 -2.25
N ASN A 98 -9.99 -3.17 -1.59
CA ASN A 98 -10.76 -2.14 -2.27
C ASN A 98 -9.88 -1.20 -3.13
N GLU A 99 -8.70 -0.83 -2.64
CA GLU A 99 -7.73 -0.06 -3.42
C GLU A 99 -7.31 -0.82 -4.70
N LEU A 100 -6.94 -2.09 -4.56
CA LEU A 100 -6.48 -2.92 -5.69
C LEU A 100 -7.55 -3.19 -6.74
N CYS A 101 -8.84 -3.14 -6.39
CA CYS A 101 -9.93 -3.22 -7.37
C CYS A 101 -9.90 -2.08 -8.41
N SER A 102 -9.30 -0.95 -8.10
CA SER A 102 -9.25 0.25 -8.96
C SER A 102 -7.87 0.51 -9.58
N VAL A 103 -6.85 -0.25 -9.19
CA VAL A 103 -5.49 -0.07 -9.72
C VAL A 103 -5.32 -0.77 -11.06
N ASN A 104 -4.79 -0.06 -12.05
CA ASN A 104 -4.40 -0.66 -13.32
C ASN A 104 -3.17 -1.56 -13.13
N PRO A 105 -3.21 -2.83 -13.56
CA PRO A 105 -2.07 -3.76 -13.45
C PRO A 105 -0.77 -3.23 -14.06
N LEU A 106 -0.87 -2.37 -15.09
CA LEU A 106 0.29 -1.71 -15.71
C LEU A 106 1.10 -0.88 -14.71
N PHE A 107 0.48 -0.39 -13.63
CA PHE A 107 1.19 0.34 -12.57
C PHE A 107 2.35 -0.49 -11.99
N PHE A 108 2.08 -1.73 -11.60
CA PHE A 108 3.10 -2.61 -11.03
C PHE A 108 4.14 -3.03 -12.07
N ARG A 109 3.71 -3.36 -13.28
CA ARG A 109 4.62 -3.73 -14.38
C ARG A 109 5.57 -2.60 -14.76
N ASP A 110 5.09 -1.37 -14.78
CA ASP A 110 5.90 -0.19 -15.11
C ASP A 110 6.94 0.13 -14.04
N LEU A 111 6.68 -0.21 -12.75
CA LEU A 111 7.63 0.00 -11.63
C LEU A 111 9.00 -0.61 -11.86
N ARG A 112 9.12 -1.70 -12.64
CA ARG A 112 10.40 -2.34 -13.00
C ARG A 112 11.44 -1.37 -13.56
N LYS A 113 11.03 -0.23 -14.09
CA LYS A 113 11.89 0.78 -14.74
C LYS A 113 12.39 1.88 -13.79
N TYR A 114 11.93 1.89 -12.55
CA TYR A 114 12.15 2.96 -11.60
C TYR A 114 12.95 2.44 -10.39
N SER A 115 14.28 2.38 -10.58
CA SER A 115 15.17 1.74 -9.60
C SER A 115 15.17 2.44 -8.24
N LYS A 116 15.18 3.77 -8.20
CA LYS A 116 15.11 4.54 -6.94
C LYS A 116 13.84 4.21 -6.14
N VAL A 117 12.73 4.00 -6.85
CA VAL A 117 11.44 3.65 -6.21
C VAL A 117 11.48 2.22 -5.67
N LEU A 118 12.03 1.28 -6.43
CA LEU A 118 12.21 -0.11 -5.99
C LEU A 118 13.12 -0.20 -4.77
N ASP A 119 14.23 0.52 -4.78
CA ASP A 119 15.15 0.60 -3.63
C ASP A 119 14.42 1.15 -2.39
N TYR A 120 13.62 2.21 -2.56
CA TYR A 120 12.81 2.76 -1.47
C TYR A 120 11.81 1.74 -0.91
N ILE A 121 11.11 0.98 -1.77
CA ILE A 121 10.16 -0.05 -1.36
C ILE A 121 10.86 -1.15 -0.56
N HIS A 122 12.03 -1.60 -1.01
CA HIS A 122 12.80 -2.63 -0.32
C HIS A 122 13.36 -2.15 1.03
N ASP A 123 13.84 -0.90 1.10
CA ASP A 123 14.34 -0.30 2.34
C ASP A 123 13.22 -0.08 3.36
N ASP A 124 12.06 0.34 2.90
CA ASP A 124 10.90 0.56 3.75
C ASP A 124 10.40 -0.73 4.38
N ARG A 125 10.37 -1.83 3.62
CA ARG A 125 10.07 -3.17 4.15
C ARG A 125 11.01 -3.55 5.28
N ARG A 126 12.34 -3.44 5.06
CA ARG A 126 13.36 -3.78 6.08
C ARG A 126 13.19 -2.98 7.37
N ARG A 127 12.81 -1.70 7.25
CA ARG A 127 12.55 -0.85 8.43
C ARG A 127 11.32 -1.27 9.23
N GLY A 128 10.30 -1.80 8.57
CA GLY A 128 9.06 -2.25 9.20
C GLY A 128 9.11 -3.65 9.83
N ASP A 129 10.17 -4.43 9.59
CA ASP A 129 10.24 -5.84 10.01
C ASP A 129 10.14 -6.02 11.54
N ALA A 130 10.81 -5.17 12.33
CA ALA A 130 10.78 -5.26 13.80
C ALA A 130 9.38 -4.99 14.36
N ASP A 131 8.68 -3.98 13.84
CA ASP A 131 7.33 -3.63 14.27
C ASP A 131 6.32 -4.73 13.90
N ALA A 132 6.47 -5.31 12.70
CA ALA A 132 5.64 -6.42 12.26
C ALA A 132 5.81 -7.65 13.16
N LEU A 133 7.05 -7.99 13.54
CA LEU A 133 7.32 -9.12 14.43
C LEU A 133 6.75 -8.90 15.84
N ALA A 134 6.88 -7.70 16.40
CA ALA A 134 6.27 -7.35 17.68
C ALA A 134 4.73 -7.47 17.62
N TYR A 135 4.14 -7.13 16.47
CA TYR A 135 2.71 -7.25 16.25
C TYR A 135 2.24 -8.71 16.18
N PHE A 136 3.00 -9.59 15.51
CA PHE A 136 2.73 -11.03 15.50
C PHE A 136 2.86 -11.63 16.90
N GLN A 137 3.89 -11.25 17.66
CA GLN A 137 4.08 -11.70 19.03
C GLN A 137 2.88 -11.35 19.92
N LYS A 138 2.36 -10.14 19.82
CA LYS A 138 1.14 -9.73 20.52
C LYS A 138 -0.06 -10.61 20.15
N GLY A 139 -0.16 -11.04 18.89
CA GLY A 139 -1.22 -11.95 18.43
C GLY A 139 -1.09 -13.37 19.02
N VAL A 140 0.13 -13.85 19.22
CA VAL A 140 0.38 -15.12 19.94
C VAL A 140 -0.06 -14.99 21.39
N GLU A 141 0.30 -13.90 22.08
CA GLU A 141 -0.10 -13.63 23.47
C GLU A 141 -1.62 -13.52 23.64
N GLN A 142 -2.33 -13.02 22.63
CA GLN A 142 -3.80 -12.98 22.59
C GLN A 142 -4.45 -14.35 22.26
N GLY A 143 -3.63 -15.38 21.98
CA GLY A 143 -4.09 -16.70 21.56
C GLY A 143 -4.78 -16.71 20.19
N ILE A 144 -4.52 -15.71 19.36
CA ILE A 144 -5.05 -15.57 18.00
C ILE A 144 -4.13 -16.23 16.98
N PHE A 145 -2.82 -16.04 17.13
CA PHE A 145 -1.82 -16.64 16.26
C PHE A 145 -1.17 -17.86 16.93
N ARG A 146 -0.73 -18.79 16.11
CA ARG A 146 -0.05 -20.03 16.53
C ARG A 146 1.35 -19.69 17.01
N SER A 147 1.80 -20.34 18.09
CA SER A 147 3.15 -20.14 18.65
C SER A 147 4.24 -20.97 17.97
N ASP A 148 3.86 -21.93 17.13
CA ASP A 148 4.78 -22.83 16.40
C ASP A 148 5.20 -22.26 15.02
N ILE A 149 4.83 -21.02 14.70
CA ILE A 149 5.13 -20.35 13.43
C ILE A 149 6.41 -19.52 13.55
N ASN A 150 7.29 -19.64 12.56
CA ASN A 150 8.39 -18.71 12.40
C ASN A 150 7.92 -17.43 11.67
N PHE A 151 7.52 -16.44 12.45
CA PHE A 151 6.99 -15.19 11.89
C PHE A 151 8.01 -14.34 11.13
N GLN A 152 9.32 -14.55 11.31
CA GLN A 152 10.34 -13.89 10.48
C GLN A 152 10.24 -14.36 9.04
N ILE A 153 10.11 -15.68 8.83
CA ILE A 153 9.95 -16.26 7.49
C ILE A 153 8.62 -15.83 6.88
N ILE A 154 7.52 -15.89 7.65
CA ILE A 154 6.18 -15.50 7.17
C ILE A 154 6.14 -14.02 6.79
N ASN A 155 6.73 -13.13 7.60
CA ASN A 155 6.78 -11.70 7.28
C ASN A 155 7.52 -11.42 5.97
N GLN A 156 8.65 -12.09 5.75
CA GLN A 156 9.39 -11.99 4.49
C GLN A 156 8.58 -12.54 3.31
N ALA A 157 7.93 -13.70 3.47
CA ALA A 157 7.08 -14.28 2.42
C ALA A 157 5.90 -13.36 2.05
N MET A 158 5.25 -12.75 3.06
CA MET A 158 4.19 -11.76 2.83
C MET A 158 4.71 -10.50 2.11
N ALA A 159 5.91 -10.05 2.43
CA ALA A 159 6.52 -8.92 1.75
C ALA A 159 6.81 -9.20 0.26
N MET A 160 7.10 -10.46 -0.11
CA MET A 160 7.33 -10.88 -1.50
C MET A 160 6.07 -10.83 -2.39
N GLN A 161 4.87 -10.64 -1.83
CA GLN A 161 3.65 -10.46 -2.64
C GLN A 161 3.75 -9.24 -3.57
N MET A 162 4.42 -8.16 -3.14
CA MET A 162 4.65 -7.01 -4.00
C MET A 162 5.58 -7.36 -5.17
N ASP A 163 6.61 -8.17 -4.92
CA ASP A 163 7.54 -8.61 -5.96
C ASP A 163 6.84 -9.52 -6.97
N LEU A 164 5.90 -10.35 -6.51
CA LEU A 164 5.04 -11.13 -7.39
C LEU A 164 4.26 -10.24 -8.35
N LEU A 165 3.66 -9.15 -7.88
CA LEU A 165 2.92 -8.21 -8.73
C LEU A 165 3.84 -7.44 -9.69
N ILE A 166 5.07 -7.12 -9.26
CA ILE A 166 6.04 -6.37 -10.06
C ILE A 166 6.72 -7.25 -11.10
N TYR A 167 7.15 -8.47 -10.76
CA TYR A 167 8.10 -9.25 -11.57
C TYR A 167 7.51 -10.48 -12.26
N SER A 168 6.28 -10.90 -11.93
CA SER A 168 5.62 -12.01 -12.64
C SER A 168 4.61 -11.52 -13.68
N ASP A 169 4.09 -12.43 -14.47
CA ASP A 169 3.00 -12.23 -15.43
C ASP A 169 1.60 -12.55 -14.85
N ILE A 170 1.52 -12.86 -13.56
CA ILE A 170 0.27 -13.25 -12.89
C ILE A 170 -0.83 -12.18 -13.05
N THR A 171 -0.43 -10.90 -13.11
CA THR A 171 -1.36 -9.79 -13.31
C THR A 171 -1.94 -9.69 -14.72
N ASP A 172 -1.41 -10.45 -15.67
CA ASP A 172 -1.96 -10.57 -17.03
C ASP A 172 -3.10 -11.60 -17.08
N HIS A 173 -3.21 -12.46 -16.05
CA HIS A 173 -4.17 -13.57 -15.99
C HIS A 173 -5.25 -13.40 -14.93
N TYR A 174 -4.96 -12.68 -13.84
CA TYR A 174 -5.85 -12.54 -12.70
C TYR A 174 -5.95 -11.09 -12.23
N PRO A 175 -7.12 -10.65 -11.73
CA PRO A 175 -7.28 -9.32 -11.11
C PRO A 175 -6.36 -9.14 -9.89
N LEU A 176 -5.80 -7.94 -9.73
CA LEU A 176 -4.89 -7.61 -8.60
C LEU A 176 -5.51 -7.89 -7.23
N ALA A 177 -6.77 -7.53 -7.06
CA ALA A 177 -7.49 -7.74 -5.80
C ALA A 177 -7.69 -9.24 -5.50
N GLU A 178 -7.92 -10.06 -6.52
CA GLU A 178 -8.05 -11.52 -6.38
C GLU A 178 -6.72 -12.15 -5.98
N ILE A 179 -5.61 -11.80 -6.67
CA ILE A 179 -4.26 -12.28 -6.30
C ILE A 179 -3.95 -11.95 -4.85
N TYR A 180 -4.18 -10.69 -4.45
CA TYR A 180 -3.95 -10.23 -3.08
C TYR A 180 -4.80 -10.99 -2.07
N SER A 181 -6.09 -11.16 -2.37
CA SER A 181 -7.06 -11.85 -1.51
C SER A 181 -6.66 -13.29 -1.26
N GLU A 182 -6.46 -14.07 -2.31
CA GLU A 182 -6.16 -15.51 -2.21
C GLU A 182 -4.88 -15.74 -1.37
N ILE A 183 -3.81 -14.99 -1.66
CA ILE A 183 -2.55 -15.16 -0.93
C ILE A 183 -2.69 -14.71 0.52
N THR A 184 -3.32 -13.54 0.76
CA THR A 184 -3.43 -12.99 2.12
C THR A 184 -4.32 -13.85 3.00
N ILE A 185 -5.46 -14.31 2.50
CA ILE A 185 -6.38 -15.17 3.27
C ILE A 185 -5.76 -16.53 3.56
N LEU A 186 -5.05 -17.12 2.60
CA LEU A 186 -4.31 -18.36 2.82
C LEU A 186 -3.28 -18.20 3.95
N HIS A 187 -2.49 -17.11 3.96
CA HIS A 187 -1.55 -16.83 5.04
C HIS A 187 -2.27 -16.64 6.38
N MET A 188 -3.34 -15.82 6.42
CA MET A 188 -4.08 -15.59 7.66
C MET A 188 -4.63 -16.88 8.25
N ARG A 189 -5.23 -17.75 7.45
CA ARG A 189 -5.72 -19.06 7.89
C ARG A 189 -4.61 -19.98 8.35
N GLY A 190 -3.44 -19.94 7.72
CA GLY A 190 -2.28 -20.75 8.06
C GLY A 190 -1.63 -20.40 9.39
N ILE A 191 -1.59 -19.11 9.74
CA ILE A 191 -0.93 -18.63 10.98
C ILE A 191 -1.84 -18.54 12.19
N THR A 192 -3.17 -18.64 12.03
CA THR A 192 -4.13 -18.48 13.11
C THR A 192 -4.39 -19.77 13.86
N THR A 193 -4.70 -19.66 15.15
CA THR A 193 -5.33 -20.71 15.95
C THR A 193 -6.78 -20.92 15.50
N GLU A 194 -7.49 -21.93 16.06
CA GLU A 194 -8.92 -22.11 15.78
C GLU A 194 -9.75 -20.85 16.12
N LYS A 195 -9.41 -20.17 17.23
CA LYS A 195 -10.02 -18.89 17.59
C LYS A 195 -9.84 -17.84 16.49
N GLY A 196 -8.60 -17.62 16.04
CA GLY A 196 -8.30 -16.65 14.99
C GLY A 196 -8.90 -17.06 13.64
N TYR A 197 -8.91 -18.35 13.30
CA TYR A 197 -9.52 -18.88 12.09
C TYR A 197 -11.03 -18.53 12.00
N ARG A 198 -11.77 -18.72 13.08
CA ARG A 198 -13.20 -18.35 13.15
C ARG A 198 -13.39 -16.84 12.94
N MET A 199 -12.53 -16.02 13.53
CA MET A 199 -12.58 -14.56 13.34
C MET A 199 -12.34 -14.16 11.87
N VAL A 200 -11.40 -14.81 11.17
CA VAL A 200 -11.18 -14.59 9.73
C VAL A 200 -12.41 -14.98 8.92
N ASP A 201 -13.01 -16.14 9.19
CA ASP A 201 -14.18 -16.62 8.46
C ASP A 201 -15.41 -15.74 8.66
N ASP A 202 -15.66 -15.28 9.90
CA ASP A 202 -16.75 -14.37 10.22
C ASP A 202 -16.58 -13.01 9.51
N PHE A 203 -15.35 -12.49 9.48
CA PHE A 203 -15.04 -11.28 8.75
C PHE A 203 -15.29 -11.42 7.24
N LEU A 204 -14.85 -12.53 6.63
CA LEU A 204 -15.06 -12.79 5.20
C LEU A 204 -16.53 -12.96 4.84
N LYS A 205 -17.35 -13.56 5.71
CA LYS A 205 -18.81 -13.62 5.53
C LYS A 205 -19.40 -12.21 5.50
N ASN A 206 -19.03 -11.37 6.48
CA ASN A 206 -19.52 -9.99 6.57
C ASN A 206 -19.16 -9.16 5.32
N ILE A 207 -17.95 -9.30 4.77
CA ILE A 207 -17.55 -8.62 3.53
C ILE A 207 -18.39 -9.09 2.35
N ARG A 208 -18.59 -10.40 2.18
CA ARG A 208 -19.41 -10.94 1.08
C ARG A 208 -20.84 -10.42 1.13
N GLU A 209 -21.45 -10.35 2.32
CA GLU A 209 -22.80 -9.82 2.50
C GLU A 209 -22.90 -8.33 2.17
N LYS A 210 -21.87 -7.54 2.47
CA LYS A 210 -21.80 -6.12 2.10
C LYS A 210 -21.71 -5.90 0.58
N HIS A 211 -21.03 -6.78 -0.15
CA HIS A 211 -20.86 -6.64 -1.60
C HIS A 211 -22.00 -7.27 -2.42
N THR A 212 -22.94 -7.98 -1.78
CA THR A 212 -24.10 -8.61 -2.44
C THR A 212 -25.36 -7.71 -2.37
N ARG A 213 -25.28 -6.60 -1.62
CA ARG A 213 -26.35 -5.57 -1.52
C ARG A 213 -26.03 -4.36 -2.41
#